data_33368c273e976cbd441587fc1f90d54b
#
_entry.id   33368c273e976cbd441587fc1f90d54b
#
_cell.length_a   1.000
_cell.length_b   1.000
_cell.length_c   1.000
_cell.angle_alpha   90.00
_cell.angle_beta   90.00
_cell.angle_gamma   90.00
#
_symmetry.space_group_name_H-M   'P 1'
#
loop_
_entity.id
_entity.type
_entity.pdbx_description
1 polymer ?
#
loop_
_entity_poly.entity_id
_entity_poly.type
_entity_poly.pdbx_seq_one_letter_code
_entity_poly.pdbx_strand_id
1 'polypeptide(L)'
;ISMDSMSYFSSVANDYGYNNIFTRWFDKMESTFTKKKNVKVCVIGLSGSGNSKNIVSSLDGARDKGWDSILISGKKSICLPEGIDELCIDCESFHTAELVTLMLFYQLVHDLGHECPTIDKEIRRKSKAPKALRG
;
A
#
# COMPACT_ATOMS: atom_id res chain seq x y z
N ILE A 1 14.59 -6.98 -5.66
CA ILE A 1 14.23 -5.98 -6.69
C ILE A 1 13.16 -5.12 -6.08
N SER A 2 13.42 -3.83 -6.01
CA SER A 2 12.47 -2.86 -5.50
C SER A 2 11.62 -2.30 -6.66
N MET A 3 10.35 -1.98 -6.39
CA MET A 3 9.48 -1.31 -7.37
C MET A 3 9.91 0.11 -7.71
N ASP A 4 10.71 0.73 -6.87
CA ASP A 4 11.31 2.07 -7.07
C ASP A 4 12.48 2.04 -8.06
N SER A 5 12.87 0.89 -8.59
CA SER A 5 13.84 0.82 -9.67
C SER A 5 13.23 1.33 -10.99
N MET A 6 13.66 2.51 -11.43
CA MET A 6 13.22 3.08 -12.71
C MET A 6 13.49 2.14 -13.89
N SER A 7 14.59 1.39 -13.86
CA SER A 7 14.93 0.42 -14.90
C SER A 7 13.90 -0.70 -14.98
N TYR A 8 13.49 -1.25 -13.84
CA TYR A 8 12.45 -2.28 -13.79
C TYR A 8 11.12 -1.75 -14.30
N PHE A 9 10.71 -0.59 -13.79
CA PHE A 9 9.46 0.05 -14.17
C PHE A 9 9.41 0.32 -15.69
N SER A 10 10.45 0.92 -16.23
CA SER A 10 10.56 1.24 -17.66
C SER A 10 10.53 -0.01 -18.53
N SER A 11 11.30 -1.06 -18.20
CA SER A 11 11.33 -2.29 -18.98
C SER A 11 9.97 -3.00 -18.98
N VAL A 12 9.33 -3.14 -17.82
CA VAL A 12 8.02 -3.78 -17.73
C VAL A 12 6.94 -2.97 -18.45
N ALA A 13 6.97 -1.64 -18.33
CA ALA A 13 6.03 -0.79 -19.07
C ALA A 13 6.19 -0.93 -20.59
N ASN A 14 7.44 -1.05 -21.08
CA ASN A 14 7.75 -1.24 -22.49
C ASN A 14 7.31 -2.62 -23.01
N ASP A 15 7.62 -3.68 -22.26
CA ASP A 15 7.45 -5.06 -22.72
C ASP A 15 6.01 -5.59 -22.51
N TYR A 16 5.33 -5.12 -21.46
CA TYR A 16 4.02 -5.63 -21.05
C TYR A 16 2.94 -4.55 -20.98
N GLY A 17 3.28 -3.31 -21.23
CA GLY A 17 2.39 -2.15 -21.12
C GLY A 17 2.22 -1.63 -19.69
N TYR A 18 1.95 -0.34 -19.58
CA TYR A 18 1.84 0.40 -18.31
C TYR A 18 0.82 -0.20 -17.33
N ASN A 19 -0.29 -0.75 -17.86
CA ASN A 19 -1.36 -1.30 -17.02
C ASN A 19 -0.94 -2.57 -16.25
N ASN A 20 0.13 -3.24 -16.67
CA ASN A 20 0.57 -4.52 -16.11
C ASN A 20 1.78 -4.42 -15.17
N ILE A 21 2.28 -3.21 -14.89
CA ILE A 21 3.51 -3.03 -14.12
C ILE A 21 3.44 -3.65 -12.73
N PHE A 22 2.36 -3.38 -12.01
CA PHE A 22 2.18 -3.87 -10.63
C PHE A 22 1.88 -5.36 -10.61
N THR A 23 1.04 -5.84 -11.52
CA THR A 23 0.72 -7.27 -11.64
C THR A 23 1.98 -8.09 -11.91
N ARG A 24 2.84 -7.63 -12.82
CA ARG A 24 4.13 -8.29 -13.11
C ARG A 24 5.08 -8.26 -11.93
N TRP A 25 5.04 -7.21 -11.14
CA TRP A 25 5.82 -7.16 -9.91
C TRP A 25 5.30 -8.18 -8.88
N PHE A 26 3.99 -8.30 -8.73
CA PHE A 26 3.39 -9.31 -7.84
C PHE A 26 3.77 -10.73 -8.25
N ASP A 27 3.71 -11.08 -9.53
CA ASP A 27 4.13 -12.38 -10.05
C ASP A 27 5.58 -12.71 -9.64
N LYS A 28 6.46 -11.72 -9.75
CA LYS A 28 7.86 -11.87 -9.38
C LYS A 28 8.06 -12.01 -7.88
N MET A 29 7.28 -11.32 -7.07
CA MET A 29 7.42 -11.29 -5.61
C MET A 29 6.58 -12.36 -4.91
N GLU A 30 5.68 -13.02 -5.60
CA GLU A 30 4.75 -14.02 -5.03
C GLU A 30 5.46 -15.06 -4.18
N SER A 31 6.53 -15.65 -4.71
CA SER A 31 7.31 -16.64 -3.99
C SER A 31 7.98 -16.10 -2.72
N THR A 32 8.24 -14.81 -2.65
CA THR A 32 8.81 -14.13 -1.48
C THR A 32 7.75 -13.94 -0.40
N PHE A 33 6.54 -13.55 -0.81
CA PHE A 33 5.43 -13.32 0.11
C PHE A 33 4.85 -14.62 0.66
N THR A 34 4.72 -15.65 -0.19
CA THR A 34 4.05 -16.92 0.18
C THR A 34 4.97 -17.94 0.87
N LYS A 35 6.30 -17.79 0.81
CA LYS A 35 7.25 -18.69 1.48
C LYS A 35 7.17 -18.70 3.00
N LYS A 36 6.68 -17.64 3.60
CA LYS A 36 6.52 -17.56 5.06
C LYS A 36 5.20 -18.22 5.46
N LYS A 37 5.26 -19.29 6.25
CA LYS A 37 4.08 -19.93 6.81
C LYS A 37 3.29 -18.90 7.65
N ASN A 38 1.95 -18.89 7.49
CA ASN A 38 1.01 -18.05 8.23
C ASN A 38 1.12 -16.54 7.98
N VAL A 39 1.65 -16.11 6.84
CA VAL A 39 1.58 -14.71 6.42
C VAL A 39 0.40 -14.53 5.46
N LYS A 40 -0.51 -13.62 5.81
CA LYS A 40 -1.51 -13.11 4.89
C LYS A 40 -0.94 -11.90 4.16
N VAL A 41 -1.22 -11.79 2.88
CA VAL A 41 -0.84 -10.64 2.07
C VAL A 41 -2.07 -9.77 1.87
N CYS A 42 -1.94 -8.48 2.13
CA CYS A 42 -2.94 -7.48 1.79
C CYS A 42 -2.31 -6.47 0.84
N VAL A 43 -2.98 -6.23 -0.27
CA VAL A 43 -2.56 -5.24 -1.28
C VAL A 43 -3.47 -4.03 -1.19
N ILE A 44 -2.88 -2.86 -0.98
CA ILE A 44 -3.60 -1.59 -0.93
C ILE A 44 -3.25 -0.80 -2.18
N GLY A 45 -4.23 -0.58 -3.04
CA GLY A 45 -4.13 0.27 -4.23
C GLY A 45 -4.57 1.69 -3.91
N LEU A 46 -3.84 2.69 -4.42
CA LEU A 46 -4.18 4.10 -4.26
C LEU A 46 -4.54 4.70 -5.63
N SER A 47 -5.73 5.27 -5.76
CA SER A 47 -6.17 5.91 -7.01
C SER A 47 -7.04 7.13 -6.74
N GLY A 48 -6.59 8.31 -7.12
CA GLY A 48 -7.39 9.53 -6.98
C GLY A 48 -8.75 9.45 -7.68
N SER A 49 -8.79 8.95 -8.90
CA SER A 49 -10.03 8.78 -9.67
C SER A 49 -10.82 7.50 -9.34
N GLY A 50 -10.23 6.56 -8.60
CA GLY A 50 -10.78 5.21 -8.40
C GLY A 50 -10.71 4.29 -9.63
N ASN A 51 -10.29 4.80 -10.80
CA ASN A 51 -10.42 4.09 -12.08
C ASN A 51 -9.09 3.92 -12.83
N SER A 52 -7.95 4.08 -12.16
CA SER A 52 -6.63 3.87 -12.76
C SER A 52 -6.45 2.41 -13.15
N LYS A 53 -6.37 2.12 -14.45
CA LYS A 53 -6.36 0.74 -14.97
C LYS A 53 -5.24 -0.11 -14.39
N ASN A 54 -4.04 0.45 -14.25
CA ASN A 54 -2.90 -0.25 -13.64
C ASN A 54 -3.16 -0.63 -12.18
N ILE A 55 -3.86 0.21 -11.41
CA ILE A 55 -4.23 -0.06 -10.02
C ILE A 55 -5.33 -1.12 -9.96
N VAL A 56 -6.43 -0.92 -10.70
CA VAL A 56 -7.56 -1.86 -10.72
C VAL A 56 -7.10 -3.24 -11.18
N SER A 57 -6.32 -3.34 -12.27
CA SER A 57 -5.78 -4.62 -12.75
C SER A 57 -4.85 -5.30 -11.74
N SER A 58 -4.10 -4.51 -10.96
CA SER A 58 -3.20 -5.08 -9.95
C SER A 58 -3.97 -5.64 -8.75
N LEU A 59 -5.01 -4.96 -8.30
CA LEU A 59 -5.88 -5.45 -7.23
C LEU A 59 -6.64 -6.71 -7.65
N ASP A 60 -7.10 -6.75 -8.90
CA ASP A 60 -7.73 -7.92 -9.51
C ASP A 60 -6.78 -9.12 -9.52
N GLY A 61 -5.56 -8.93 -10.01
CA GLY A 61 -4.52 -9.96 -10.01
C GLY A 61 -4.09 -10.40 -8.61
N ALA A 62 -4.13 -9.52 -7.61
CA ALA A 62 -3.86 -9.86 -6.21
C ALA A 62 -5.00 -10.72 -5.62
N ARG A 63 -6.25 -10.36 -5.88
CA ARG A 63 -7.43 -11.15 -5.51
C ARG A 63 -7.38 -12.55 -6.10
N ASP A 64 -7.00 -12.69 -7.38
CA ASP A 64 -6.88 -13.98 -8.05
C ASP A 64 -5.80 -14.87 -7.44
N LYS A 65 -4.81 -14.28 -6.75
CA LYS A 65 -3.81 -14.98 -5.95
C LYS A 65 -4.30 -15.34 -4.53
N GLY A 66 -5.53 -14.99 -4.18
CA GLY A 66 -6.11 -15.20 -2.85
C GLY A 66 -5.58 -14.21 -1.81
N TRP A 67 -5.07 -13.04 -2.24
CA TRP A 67 -4.63 -11.98 -1.35
C TRP A 67 -5.77 -10.99 -1.09
N ASP A 68 -5.81 -10.46 0.13
CA ASP A 68 -6.75 -9.40 0.45
C ASP A 68 -6.41 -8.15 -0.38
N SER A 69 -7.42 -7.50 -0.93
CA SER A 69 -7.24 -6.38 -1.86
C SER A 69 -8.18 -5.23 -1.49
N ILE A 70 -7.60 -4.04 -1.31
CA ILE A 70 -8.32 -2.83 -0.89
C ILE A 70 -7.94 -1.69 -1.84
N LEU A 71 -8.94 -0.98 -2.36
CA LEU A 71 -8.76 0.28 -3.07
C LEU A 71 -9.03 1.46 -2.12
N ILE A 72 -8.08 2.39 -1.99
CA ILE A 72 -8.34 3.71 -1.40
C ILE A 72 -8.45 4.70 -2.55
N SER A 73 -9.59 5.37 -2.65
CA SER A 73 -9.89 6.24 -3.79
C SER A 73 -10.39 7.61 -3.36
N GLY A 74 -10.11 8.62 -4.18
CA GLY A 74 -10.67 9.97 -4.02
C GLY A 74 -12.10 10.07 -4.53
N LYS A 75 -12.48 9.22 -5.48
CA LYS A 75 -13.84 9.08 -6.02
C LYS A 75 -14.21 7.61 -6.12
N LYS A 76 -15.51 7.33 -6.00
CA LYS A 76 -16.06 5.98 -6.14
C LYS A 76 -15.65 5.35 -7.46
N SER A 77 -15.10 4.16 -7.40
CA SER A 77 -14.77 3.39 -8.61
C SER A 77 -16.02 2.90 -9.32
N ILE A 78 -16.01 2.98 -10.65
CA ILE A 78 -17.08 2.44 -11.50
C ILE A 78 -16.67 1.12 -12.19
N CYS A 79 -15.44 0.67 -11.97
CA CYS A 79 -14.87 -0.50 -12.64
C CYS A 79 -14.15 -1.46 -11.67
N LEU A 80 -14.39 -1.33 -10.37
CA LEU A 80 -13.76 -2.20 -9.38
C LEU A 80 -14.37 -3.60 -9.44
N PRO A 81 -13.56 -4.66 -9.62
CA PRO A 81 -14.05 -6.03 -9.62
C PRO A 81 -14.66 -6.44 -8.27
N GLU A 82 -15.60 -7.37 -8.31
CA GLU A 82 -16.19 -7.95 -7.11
C GLU A 82 -15.14 -8.64 -6.22
N GLY A 83 -15.32 -8.55 -4.91
CA GLY A 83 -14.39 -9.15 -3.95
C GLY A 83 -13.18 -8.27 -3.61
N ILE A 84 -13.14 -7.03 -4.09
CA ILE A 84 -12.16 -6.01 -3.71
C ILE A 84 -12.87 -4.95 -2.86
N ASP A 85 -12.36 -4.71 -1.65
CA ASP A 85 -12.91 -3.67 -0.79
C ASP A 85 -12.54 -2.28 -1.28
N GLU A 86 -13.43 -1.31 -1.10
CA GLU A 86 -13.17 0.08 -1.44
C GLU A 86 -13.41 1.02 -0.26
N LEU A 87 -12.40 1.83 0.03
CA LEU A 87 -12.49 2.99 0.91
C LEU A 87 -12.47 4.25 0.05
N CYS A 88 -13.67 4.79 -0.26
CA CYS A 88 -13.80 6.03 -1.01
C CYS A 88 -13.79 7.24 -0.05
N ILE A 89 -12.84 8.16 -0.25
CA ILE A 89 -12.71 9.39 0.53
C ILE A 89 -13.78 10.42 0.13
N ASP A 90 -14.24 10.33 -1.12
CA ASP A 90 -15.21 11.24 -1.76
C ASP A 90 -14.81 12.71 -1.67
N CYS A 91 -13.72 13.06 -2.31
CA CYS A 91 -13.18 14.41 -2.35
C CYS A 91 -12.96 14.91 -3.79
N GLU A 92 -12.95 16.25 -3.97
CA GLU A 92 -12.77 16.88 -5.29
C GLU A 92 -11.30 17.11 -5.65
N SER A 93 -10.39 17.08 -4.68
CA SER A 93 -8.99 17.44 -4.87
C SER A 93 -8.08 16.25 -4.66
N PHE A 94 -7.11 16.04 -5.57
CA PHE A 94 -6.03 15.07 -5.39
C PHE A 94 -5.26 15.31 -4.10
N HIS A 95 -4.96 16.57 -3.76
CA HIS A 95 -4.24 16.91 -2.53
C HIS A 95 -5.01 16.48 -1.28
N THR A 96 -6.34 16.63 -1.27
CA THR A 96 -7.18 16.16 -0.16
C THR A 96 -7.12 14.64 -0.06
N ALA A 97 -7.25 13.92 -1.19
CA ALA A 97 -7.15 12.46 -1.22
C ALA A 97 -5.80 11.97 -0.68
N GLU A 98 -4.71 12.59 -1.10
CA GLU A 98 -3.35 12.24 -0.66
C GLU A 98 -3.13 12.49 0.84
N LEU A 99 -3.56 13.65 1.36
CA LEU A 99 -3.44 13.98 2.77
C LEU A 99 -4.26 13.05 3.66
N VAL A 100 -5.51 12.79 3.30
CA VAL A 100 -6.37 11.86 4.05
C VAL A 100 -5.80 10.45 4.01
N THR A 101 -5.32 9.99 2.86
CA THR A 101 -4.65 8.68 2.72
C THR A 101 -3.42 8.59 3.63
N LEU A 102 -2.59 9.63 3.67
CA LEU A 102 -1.43 9.68 4.57
C LEU A 102 -1.84 9.58 6.05
N MET A 103 -2.88 10.31 6.45
CA MET A 103 -3.42 10.23 7.82
C MET A 103 -3.94 8.82 8.14
N LEU A 104 -4.64 8.16 7.21
CA LEU A 104 -5.11 6.78 7.37
C LEU A 104 -3.94 5.81 7.57
N PHE A 105 -2.85 5.96 6.82
CA PHE A 105 -1.66 5.12 7.01
C PHE A 105 -0.97 5.36 8.36
N TYR A 106 -0.89 6.60 8.84
CA TYR A 106 -0.37 6.87 10.19
C TYR A 106 -1.27 6.22 11.26
N GLN A 107 -2.58 6.32 11.11
CA GLN A 107 -3.51 5.66 12.04
C GLN A 107 -3.36 4.14 11.99
N LEU A 108 -3.26 3.55 10.80
CA LEU A 108 -3.04 2.11 10.64
C LEU A 108 -1.74 1.65 11.32
N VAL A 109 -0.65 2.39 11.15
CA VAL A 109 0.64 2.09 11.81
C VAL A 109 0.50 2.12 13.33
N HIS A 110 -0.24 3.10 13.87
CA HIS A 110 -0.53 3.20 15.29
C HIS A 110 -1.38 2.02 15.77
N ASP A 111 -2.45 1.66 15.05
CA ASP A 111 -3.37 0.58 15.42
C ASP A 111 -2.68 -0.80 15.36
N LEU A 112 -1.65 -0.95 14.51
CA LEU A 112 -0.77 -2.11 14.48
C LEU A 112 0.24 -2.16 15.64
N GLY A 113 0.17 -1.21 16.58
CA GLY A 113 1.00 -1.18 17.78
C GLY A 113 2.39 -0.58 17.58
N HIS A 114 2.61 0.14 16.48
CA HIS A 114 3.86 0.86 16.25
C HIS A 114 3.78 2.28 16.82
N GLU A 115 4.84 2.70 17.52
CA GLU A 115 4.95 4.06 18.01
C GLU A 115 5.23 5.04 16.87
N CYS A 116 4.40 6.08 16.74
CA CYS A 116 4.72 7.19 15.84
C CYS A 116 5.93 7.97 16.37
N PRO A 117 6.84 8.41 15.49
CA PRO A 117 7.96 9.26 15.90
C PRO A 117 7.45 10.55 16.56
N THR A 118 7.93 10.84 17.76
CA THR A 118 7.63 12.10 18.45
C THR A 118 8.51 13.24 17.95
N ILE A 119 7.98 14.46 17.96
CA ILE A 119 8.75 15.68 17.63
C ILE A 119 9.73 16.00 18.75
N ASP A 120 9.39 15.62 20.00
CA ASP A 120 10.21 15.88 21.17
C ASP A 120 11.45 14.98 21.20
N LYS A 121 12.63 15.62 21.12
CA LYS A 121 13.92 14.94 21.16
C LYS A 121 14.25 14.30 22.51
N GLU A 122 13.71 14.83 23.60
CA GLU A 122 13.95 14.28 24.95
C GLU A 122 13.19 12.96 25.14
N ILE A 123 11.94 12.90 24.69
CA ILE A 123 11.14 11.68 24.73
C ILE A 123 11.82 10.58 23.92
N ARG A 124 12.36 10.90 22.74
CA ARG A 124 13.13 9.95 21.91
C ARG A 124 14.37 9.41 22.61
N ARG A 125 15.07 10.22 23.38
CA ARG A 125 16.25 9.78 24.14
C ARG A 125 15.87 8.84 25.28
N LYS A 126 14.79 9.14 25.99
CA LYS A 126 14.30 8.28 27.10
C LYS A 126 13.77 6.93 26.60
N SER A 127 13.11 6.88 25.45
CA SER A 127 12.60 5.63 24.87
C SER A 127 13.71 4.68 24.39
N LYS A 128 14.87 5.23 24.02
CA LYS A 128 16.04 4.46 23.58
C LYS A 128 16.99 4.05 24.71
N ALA A 129 16.79 4.54 25.95
CA ALA A 129 17.61 4.14 27.07
C ALA A 129 17.36 2.68 27.45
N PRO A 130 18.42 1.87 27.72
CA PRO A 130 18.26 0.51 28.18
C PRO A 130 17.39 0.43 29.43
N LYS A 131 16.50 -0.57 29.51
CA LYS A 131 15.61 -0.77 30.68
C LYS A 131 16.33 -0.79 32.04
N ALA A 132 17.60 -1.15 32.05
CA ALA A 132 18.44 -1.20 33.27
C ALA A 132 18.75 0.18 33.90
N LEU A 133 18.48 1.29 33.18
CA LEU A 133 18.71 2.65 33.69
C LEU A 133 17.41 3.37 34.09
N ARG A 134 16.30 2.66 34.11
CA ARG A 134 14.99 3.17 34.56
C ARG A 134 14.76 2.74 36.02
N GLY A 135 15.65 3.18 36.92
CA GLY A 135 15.51 3.10 38.36
C GLY A 135 15.04 4.40 38.92
#